data_dcbb6a8af260648d4bf4ce4ec2241c07
#
_entry.id   dcbb6a8af260648d4bf4ce4ec2241c07
#
_cell.length_a   1.000
_cell.length_b   1.000
_cell.length_c   1.000
_cell.angle_alpha   90.00
_cell.angle_beta   90.00
_cell.angle_gamma   90.00
#
_symmetry.space_group_name_H-M   'P 1'
#
loop_
_entity.id
_entity.type
_entity.pdbx_description
1 polymer ?
#
loop_
_entity_poly.entity_id
_entity_poly.type
_entity_poly.pdbx_seq_one_letter_code
_entity_poly.pdbx_strand_id
1 'polypeptide(L)'
;MPSVDVYSKAGAKVGSVELPAVFSSPVNEALMHQAAVSQLAGRRTGTHASKKRDDVAGGGRKPWKQKGTGRARQGSTRSPQWKGGGVVFGPQVRSHETPMPKRMRRAALLGALAAKVDTLKVVDEFGMQTPKTQVISKMCVALSAGKRVLVVAPTVDSALVKSAANIPQLAVLRADSLNLVDLMNADTIIVEKAALATIQEVYG
;
A
#
# COMPACT_ATOMS: atom_id res chain seq x y z
N MET A 1 25.57 12.91 -8.65
CA MET A 1 24.27 12.82 -7.99
C MET A 1 23.28 13.62 -8.82
N PRO A 2 22.03 13.18 -9.02
CA PRO A 2 21.06 13.96 -9.77
C PRO A 2 20.68 15.22 -8.99
N SER A 3 20.52 16.35 -9.70
CA SER A 3 20.05 17.61 -9.14
C SER A 3 18.64 17.89 -9.61
N VAL A 4 17.78 18.38 -8.72
CA VAL A 4 16.38 18.71 -9.00
C VAL A 4 16.09 20.13 -8.55
N ASP A 5 15.21 20.80 -9.30
CA ASP A 5 14.80 22.15 -9.01
C ASP A 5 13.91 22.22 -7.77
N VAL A 6 14.14 23.23 -6.94
CA VAL A 6 13.30 23.55 -5.77
C VAL A 6 12.31 24.62 -6.14
N TYR A 7 11.05 24.37 -5.85
CA TYR A 7 9.94 25.27 -6.16
C TYR A 7 9.33 25.86 -4.88
N SER A 8 8.81 27.07 -5.00
CA SER A 8 7.93 27.63 -3.98
C SER A 8 6.50 27.04 -4.10
N LYS A 9 5.66 27.28 -3.10
CA LYS A 9 4.22 26.90 -3.15
C LYS A 9 3.48 27.50 -4.34
N ALA A 10 3.95 28.61 -4.89
CA ALA A 10 3.39 29.28 -6.06
C ALA A 10 3.91 28.73 -7.40
N GLY A 11 4.79 27.73 -7.38
CA GLY A 11 5.38 27.14 -8.58
C GLY A 11 6.59 27.89 -9.13
N ALA A 12 7.06 28.93 -8.46
CA ALA A 12 8.27 29.65 -8.86
C ALA A 12 9.52 28.84 -8.45
N LYS A 13 10.51 28.76 -9.34
CA LYS A 13 11.80 28.13 -9.06
C LYS A 13 12.60 29.01 -8.08
N VAL A 14 12.96 28.44 -6.95
CA VAL A 14 13.74 29.13 -5.87
C VAL A 14 15.22 28.77 -5.93
N GLY A 15 15.55 27.55 -6.38
CA GLY A 15 16.92 27.07 -6.43
C GLY A 15 17.00 25.65 -6.97
N SER A 16 18.11 25.00 -6.72
CA SER A 16 18.30 23.56 -7.00
C SER A 16 18.89 22.87 -5.77
N VAL A 17 18.61 21.58 -5.62
CA VAL A 17 19.16 20.75 -4.55
C VAL A 17 19.70 19.45 -5.15
N GLU A 18 20.84 19.00 -4.63
CA GLU A 18 21.36 17.67 -4.95
C GLU A 18 20.58 16.61 -4.20
N LEU A 19 20.14 15.60 -4.93
CA LEU A 19 19.44 14.48 -4.33
C LEU A 19 20.42 13.56 -3.58
N PRO A 20 19.99 13.02 -2.43
CA PRO A 20 20.75 12.01 -1.68
C PRO A 20 21.12 10.78 -2.52
N ALA A 21 22.17 10.03 -2.11
CA ALA A 21 22.65 8.84 -2.79
C ALA A 21 21.57 7.75 -2.96
N VAL A 22 20.57 7.74 -2.11
CA VAL A 22 19.38 6.86 -2.16
C VAL A 22 18.70 6.90 -3.54
N PHE A 23 18.65 8.05 -4.19
CA PHE A 23 18.01 8.27 -5.49
C PHE A 23 18.88 7.82 -6.69
N SER A 24 20.11 7.35 -6.46
CA SER A 24 21.02 6.84 -7.49
C SER A 24 21.14 5.32 -7.45
N SER A 25 20.24 4.63 -6.76
CA SER A 25 20.24 3.18 -6.61
C SER A 25 19.89 2.46 -7.92
N PRO A 26 20.40 1.24 -8.16
CA PRO A 26 20.08 0.49 -9.37
C PRO A 26 18.59 0.10 -9.39
N VAL A 27 17.95 0.29 -10.54
CA VAL A 27 16.54 -0.07 -10.76
C VAL A 27 16.45 -1.54 -11.16
N ASN A 28 15.69 -2.32 -10.38
CA ASN A 28 15.39 -3.73 -10.69
C ASN A 28 13.87 -3.93 -10.71
N GLU A 29 13.29 -3.93 -11.91
CA GLU A 29 11.84 -4.03 -12.14
C GLU A 29 11.24 -5.33 -11.59
N ALA A 30 11.93 -6.47 -11.76
CA ALA A 30 11.44 -7.75 -11.26
C ALA A 30 11.33 -7.77 -9.73
N LEU A 31 12.31 -7.18 -9.04
CA LEU A 31 12.30 -7.05 -7.59
C LEU A 31 11.22 -6.09 -7.09
N MET A 32 11.02 -4.98 -7.80
CA MET A 32 9.97 -4.02 -7.51
C MET A 32 8.57 -4.63 -7.70
N HIS A 33 8.37 -5.41 -8.77
CA HIS A 33 7.13 -6.13 -9.00
C HIS A 33 6.85 -7.15 -7.88
N GLN A 34 7.84 -7.95 -7.50
CA GLN A 34 7.71 -8.92 -6.41
C GLN A 34 7.34 -8.23 -5.08
N ALA A 35 7.96 -7.11 -4.78
CA ALA A 35 7.67 -6.33 -3.56
C ALA A 35 6.26 -5.71 -3.60
N ALA A 36 5.81 -5.21 -4.76
CA ALA A 36 4.44 -4.70 -4.94
C ALA A 36 3.40 -5.80 -4.72
N VAL A 37 3.60 -6.99 -5.30
CA VAL A 37 2.71 -8.15 -5.11
C VAL A 37 2.66 -8.55 -3.65
N SER A 38 3.81 -8.62 -2.96
CA SER A 38 3.88 -8.93 -1.53
C SER A 38 3.11 -7.90 -0.68
N GLN A 39 3.28 -6.62 -0.95
CA GLN A 39 2.60 -5.54 -0.24
C GLN A 39 1.08 -5.56 -0.47
N LEU A 40 0.63 -5.78 -1.72
CA LEU A 40 -0.79 -5.88 -2.06
C LEU A 40 -1.42 -7.14 -1.46
N ALA A 41 -0.71 -8.25 -1.44
CA ALA A 41 -1.17 -9.49 -0.80
C ALA A 41 -1.37 -9.29 0.72
N GLY A 42 -0.45 -8.58 1.39
CA GLY A 42 -0.56 -8.27 2.81
C GLY A 42 -1.74 -7.34 3.17
N ARG A 43 -2.25 -6.54 2.22
CA ARG A 43 -3.45 -5.70 2.42
C ARG A 43 -4.77 -6.49 2.45
N ARG A 44 -4.76 -7.76 2.00
CA ARG A 44 -5.96 -8.61 1.98
C ARG A 44 -6.24 -9.14 3.38
N THR A 45 -7.41 -8.84 3.93
CA THR A 45 -7.81 -9.27 5.28
C THR A 45 -8.07 -10.77 5.42
N GLY A 46 -8.45 -11.47 4.33
CA GLY A 46 -8.63 -12.92 4.32
C GLY A 46 -9.71 -13.47 5.25
N THR A 47 -10.76 -12.68 5.55
CA THR A 47 -11.81 -13.00 6.51
C THR A 47 -12.91 -13.93 5.97
N HIS A 48 -12.80 -14.35 4.71
CA HIS A 48 -13.78 -15.26 4.09
C HIS A 48 -13.69 -16.67 4.71
N ALA A 49 -14.82 -17.22 5.08
CA ALA A 49 -14.93 -18.57 5.64
C ALA A 49 -16.21 -19.25 5.22
N SER A 50 -16.17 -20.55 5.06
CA SER A 50 -17.34 -21.43 4.97
C SER A 50 -17.26 -22.51 6.04
N LYS A 51 -18.43 -22.92 6.55
CA LYS A 51 -18.50 -23.95 7.58
C LYS A 51 -18.13 -25.32 6.99
N LYS A 52 -17.14 -25.96 7.58
CA LYS A 52 -16.81 -27.36 7.34
C LYS A 52 -17.80 -28.25 8.07
N ARG A 53 -17.71 -29.56 7.81
CA ARG A 53 -18.55 -30.58 8.45
C ARG A 53 -18.58 -30.46 9.98
N ASP A 54 -17.48 -30.08 10.59
CA ASP A 54 -17.33 -30.01 12.04
C ASP A 54 -17.94 -28.73 12.62
N ASP A 55 -18.00 -27.66 11.82
CA ASP A 55 -18.52 -26.34 12.19
C ASP A 55 -20.05 -26.21 12.04
N VAL A 56 -20.67 -27.14 11.29
CA VAL A 56 -22.13 -27.10 11.07
C VAL A 56 -22.85 -27.63 12.32
N ALA A 57 -23.89 -26.95 12.78
CA ALA A 57 -24.71 -27.38 13.90
C ALA A 57 -25.51 -28.63 13.58
N GLY A 58 -25.76 -29.50 14.59
CA GLY A 58 -26.56 -30.71 14.45
C GLY A 58 -25.70 -31.99 14.18
N GLY A 59 -26.33 -33.06 13.73
CA GLY A 59 -25.68 -34.29 13.20
C GLY A 59 -24.89 -35.15 14.20
N GLY A 60 -25.07 -35.01 15.52
CA GLY A 60 -24.37 -35.78 16.53
C GLY A 60 -24.79 -37.25 16.54
N ARG A 61 -26.02 -37.60 16.13
CA ARG A 61 -26.53 -38.95 16.07
C ARG A 61 -26.39 -39.51 14.65
N LYS A 62 -25.99 -40.80 14.55
CA LYS A 62 -25.98 -41.52 13.29
C LYS A 62 -27.40 -41.63 12.71
N PRO A 63 -27.65 -41.28 11.43
CA PRO A 63 -29.01 -41.25 10.84
C PRO A 63 -29.76 -42.61 10.91
N TRP A 64 -29.05 -43.72 10.68
CA TRP A 64 -29.61 -45.09 10.76
C TRP A 64 -28.52 -46.13 11.07
N LYS A 65 -28.93 -47.34 11.34
CA LYS A 65 -28.04 -48.47 11.66
C LYS A 65 -27.13 -48.79 10.49
N GLN A 66 -25.93 -49.34 10.78
CA GLN A 66 -24.89 -49.63 9.80
C GLN A 66 -25.31 -50.63 8.73
N LYS A 67 -26.18 -51.61 9.11
CA LYS A 67 -26.69 -52.69 8.25
C LYS A 67 -28.19 -52.89 8.52
N GLY A 68 -28.91 -53.59 7.61
CA GLY A 68 -30.30 -53.96 7.79
C GLY A 68 -31.33 -52.90 7.41
N THR A 69 -30.94 -51.81 6.73
CA THR A 69 -31.87 -50.72 6.31
C THR A 69 -32.08 -50.65 4.81
N GLY A 70 -31.35 -51.41 4.00
CA GLY A 70 -31.35 -51.29 2.53
C GLY A 70 -30.87 -49.97 1.96
N ARG A 71 -30.44 -49.01 2.81
CA ARG A 71 -29.98 -47.68 2.43
C ARG A 71 -28.45 -47.60 2.42
N ALA A 72 -27.90 -46.62 1.67
CA ALA A 72 -26.47 -46.32 1.70
C ALA A 72 -26.03 -45.97 3.12
N ARG A 73 -24.82 -46.39 3.50
CA ARG A 73 -24.26 -46.17 4.83
C ARG A 73 -23.98 -44.69 5.03
N GLN A 74 -24.45 -44.08 6.13
CA GLN A 74 -24.26 -42.67 6.48
C GLN A 74 -23.81 -42.55 7.94
N GLY A 75 -22.81 -41.70 8.16
CA GLY A 75 -22.28 -41.43 9.50
C GLY A 75 -22.87 -40.19 10.15
N SER A 76 -23.16 -39.16 9.34
CA SER A 76 -23.67 -37.87 9.85
C SER A 76 -24.44 -37.14 8.76
N THR A 77 -25.50 -36.42 9.14
CA THR A 77 -26.25 -35.51 8.26
C THR A 77 -25.48 -34.22 7.93
N ARG A 78 -24.36 -33.95 8.62
CA ARG A 78 -23.46 -32.81 8.32
C ARG A 78 -22.52 -33.10 7.15
N SER A 79 -22.50 -34.32 6.62
CA SER A 79 -21.62 -34.68 5.50
C SER A 79 -21.96 -33.86 4.25
N PRO A 80 -20.98 -33.57 3.37
CA PRO A 80 -21.16 -32.62 2.24
C PRO A 80 -22.24 -33.08 1.24
N GLN A 81 -22.52 -34.36 1.13
CA GLN A 81 -23.55 -34.89 0.25
C GLN A 81 -24.99 -34.63 0.73
N TRP A 82 -25.15 -34.16 1.96
CA TRP A 82 -26.44 -33.81 2.51
C TRP A 82 -26.77 -32.34 2.28
N LYS A 83 -28.02 -32.03 1.98
CA LYS A 83 -28.50 -30.67 1.92
C LYS A 83 -28.32 -29.99 3.30
N GLY A 84 -27.59 -28.89 3.33
CA GLY A 84 -27.21 -28.23 4.58
C GLY A 84 -25.96 -28.82 5.27
N GLY A 85 -25.29 -29.79 4.66
CA GLY A 85 -24.00 -30.27 5.13
C GLY A 85 -22.86 -29.29 4.94
N GLY A 86 -21.69 -29.60 5.53
CA GLY A 86 -20.52 -28.74 5.47
C GLY A 86 -19.86 -28.72 4.09
N VAL A 87 -19.19 -27.63 3.77
CA VAL A 87 -18.41 -27.48 2.54
C VAL A 87 -17.03 -28.13 2.71
N VAL A 88 -16.60 -28.96 1.73
CA VAL A 88 -15.32 -29.68 1.86
C VAL A 88 -14.11 -28.78 1.65
N PHE A 89 -14.06 -28.09 0.50
CA PHE A 89 -12.94 -27.23 0.10
C PHE A 89 -13.35 -25.77 0.00
N GLY A 90 -14.19 -25.31 0.91
CA GLY A 90 -14.60 -23.92 0.96
C GLY A 90 -13.48 -22.98 1.44
N PRO A 91 -13.64 -21.67 1.24
CA PRO A 91 -12.68 -20.69 1.72
C PRO A 91 -12.53 -20.80 3.24
N GLN A 92 -11.32 -20.58 3.72
CA GLN A 92 -10.99 -20.56 5.14
C GLN A 92 -10.31 -19.22 5.46
N VAL A 93 -10.46 -18.76 6.69
CA VAL A 93 -9.72 -17.60 7.19
C VAL A 93 -8.24 -17.90 7.12
N ARG A 94 -7.49 -17.06 6.37
CA ARG A 94 -6.04 -17.19 6.26
C ARG A 94 -5.38 -15.84 6.02
N SER A 95 -4.12 -15.69 6.42
CA SER A 95 -3.26 -14.62 5.96
C SER A 95 -2.91 -14.82 4.49
N HIS A 96 -2.91 -13.73 3.73
CA HIS A 96 -2.41 -13.69 2.36
C HIS A 96 -1.01 -13.07 2.27
N GLU A 97 -0.42 -12.73 3.41
CA GLU A 97 0.92 -12.15 3.44
C GLU A 97 1.94 -13.10 2.82
N THR A 98 2.73 -12.56 1.89
CA THR A 98 3.85 -13.27 1.27
C THR A 98 5.13 -12.74 1.90
N PRO A 99 5.88 -13.55 2.69
CA PRO A 99 7.08 -13.10 3.36
C PRO A 99 8.16 -12.70 2.33
N MET A 100 8.82 -11.58 2.59
CA MET A 100 9.92 -11.06 1.77
C MET A 100 11.06 -10.59 2.67
N PRO A 101 12.34 -10.95 2.40
CA PRO A 101 13.50 -10.52 3.17
C PRO A 101 13.60 -8.98 3.23
N LYS A 102 13.98 -8.45 4.39
CA LYS A 102 14.11 -6.99 4.60
C LYS A 102 15.03 -6.32 3.59
N ARG A 103 16.17 -6.96 3.24
CA ARG A 103 17.13 -6.47 2.23
C ARG A 103 16.49 -6.31 0.86
N MET A 104 15.67 -7.28 0.44
CA MET A 104 14.96 -7.22 -0.84
C MET A 104 13.93 -6.09 -0.86
N ARG A 105 13.15 -5.94 0.23
CA ARG A 105 12.17 -4.83 0.35
C ARG A 105 12.85 -3.47 0.28
N ARG A 106 13.99 -3.30 0.98
CA ARG A 106 14.77 -2.07 0.94
C ARG A 106 15.30 -1.79 -0.47
N ALA A 107 15.92 -2.76 -1.13
CA ALA A 107 16.43 -2.61 -2.48
C ALA A 107 15.31 -2.27 -3.49
N ALA A 108 14.13 -2.87 -3.36
CA ALA A 108 12.98 -2.54 -4.19
C ALA A 108 12.50 -1.10 -4.00
N LEU A 109 12.45 -0.61 -2.75
CA LEU A 109 12.06 0.76 -2.43
C LEU A 109 13.07 1.78 -2.98
N LEU A 110 14.38 1.52 -2.81
CA LEU A 110 15.44 2.36 -3.35
C LEU A 110 15.38 2.43 -4.88
N GLY A 111 15.18 1.28 -5.54
CA GLY A 111 14.98 1.21 -6.99
C GLY A 111 13.77 2.03 -7.45
N ALA A 112 12.66 2.01 -6.68
CA ALA A 112 11.47 2.82 -6.99
C ALA A 112 11.73 4.32 -6.84
N LEU A 113 12.45 4.76 -5.82
CA LEU A 113 12.86 6.16 -5.65
C LEU A 113 13.75 6.62 -6.82
N ALA A 114 14.72 5.80 -7.23
CA ALA A 114 15.58 6.09 -8.36
C ALA A 114 14.79 6.17 -9.68
N ALA A 115 13.83 5.26 -9.92
CA ALA A 115 12.99 5.26 -11.11
C ALA A 115 12.03 6.49 -11.21
N LYS A 116 11.76 7.16 -10.09
CA LYS A 116 10.84 8.30 -10.01
C LYS A 116 11.53 9.67 -9.96
N VAL A 117 12.83 9.73 -10.12
CA VAL A 117 13.60 10.99 -10.09
C VAL A 117 13.08 12.00 -11.10
N ASP A 118 12.73 11.60 -12.33
CA ASP A 118 12.25 12.49 -13.38
C ASP A 118 10.89 13.11 -13.07
N THR A 119 10.08 12.45 -12.25
CA THR A 119 8.76 12.94 -11.84
C THR A 119 8.73 13.56 -10.44
N LEU A 120 9.91 13.67 -9.82
CA LEU A 120 10.09 14.23 -8.49
C LEU A 120 10.17 15.76 -8.58
N LYS A 121 9.41 16.44 -7.71
CA LYS A 121 9.45 17.90 -7.53
C LYS A 121 9.71 18.21 -6.07
N VAL A 122 10.68 19.07 -5.82
CA VAL A 122 11.03 19.48 -4.47
C VAL A 122 10.38 20.83 -4.18
N VAL A 123 9.71 20.94 -3.03
CA VAL A 123 9.13 22.18 -2.52
C VAL A 123 9.89 22.58 -1.26
N ASP A 124 10.10 23.87 -1.09
CA ASP A 124 10.88 24.40 0.04
C ASP A 124 10.21 24.03 1.38
N GLU A 125 8.92 24.37 1.56
CA GLU A 125 8.14 24.09 2.77
C GLU A 125 6.65 24.02 2.45
N PHE A 126 5.91 23.10 3.09
CA PHE A 126 4.44 23.09 2.99
C PHE A 126 3.79 24.12 3.93
N GLY A 127 4.32 24.34 5.16
CA GLY A 127 4.00 25.39 6.12
C GLY A 127 2.51 25.79 6.18
N MET A 128 1.62 24.84 6.51
CA MET A 128 0.18 25.05 6.58
C MET A 128 -0.26 25.26 8.02
N GLN A 129 -0.64 26.50 8.37
CA GLN A 129 -1.21 26.81 9.70
C GLN A 129 -2.70 26.46 9.79
N THR A 130 -3.46 26.65 8.71
CA THR A 130 -4.90 26.36 8.65
C THR A 130 -5.21 25.37 7.53
N PRO A 131 -6.10 24.40 7.75
CA PRO A 131 -6.47 23.43 6.72
C PRO A 131 -7.28 24.10 5.60
N LYS A 132 -6.72 24.15 4.38
CA LYS A 132 -7.36 24.70 3.18
C LYS A 132 -7.01 23.86 1.96
N THR A 133 -7.97 23.12 1.41
CA THR A 133 -7.80 22.30 0.20
C THR A 133 -7.38 23.11 -1.02
N GLN A 134 -7.88 24.36 -1.13
CA GLN A 134 -7.57 25.24 -2.25
C GLN A 134 -6.08 25.56 -2.37
N VAL A 135 -5.33 25.62 -1.27
CA VAL A 135 -3.89 25.89 -1.29
C VAL A 135 -3.14 24.73 -1.95
N ILE A 136 -3.44 23.49 -1.55
CA ILE A 136 -2.82 22.30 -2.15
C ILE A 136 -3.24 22.14 -3.61
N SER A 137 -4.50 22.36 -3.94
CA SER A 137 -4.98 22.29 -5.32
C SER A 137 -4.25 23.29 -6.22
N LYS A 138 -4.11 24.55 -5.78
CA LYS A 138 -3.36 25.57 -6.53
C LYS A 138 -1.88 25.19 -6.67
N MET A 139 -1.25 24.64 -5.65
CA MET A 139 0.13 24.17 -5.69
C MET A 139 0.29 23.03 -6.72
N CYS A 140 -0.60 22.04 -6.75
CA CYS A 140 -0.56 20.96 -7.73
C CYS A 140 -0.68 21.49 -9.16
N VAL A 141 -1.56 22.46 -9.41
CA VAL A 141 -1.72 23.11 -10.73
C VAL A 141 -0.46 23.91 -11.09
N ALA A 142 0.07 24.71 -10.18
CA ALA A 142 1.27 25.53 -10.39
C ALA A 142 2.51 24.67 -10.71
N LEU A 143 2.61 23.51 -10.07
CA LEU A 143 3.66 22.53 -10.32
C LEU A 143 3.38 21.62 -11.53
N SER A 144 2.28 21.80 -12.26
CA SER A 144 1.88 20.91 -13.37
C SER A 144 1.94 19.43 -12.95
N ALA A 145 1.40 19.13 -11.78
CA ALA A 145 1.38 17.77 -11.26
C ALA A 145 0.38 16.90 -12.05
N GLY A 146 0.71 15.61 -12.22
CA GLY A 146 -0.18 14.63 -12.87
C GLY A 146 -1.46 14.36 -12.06
N LYS A 147 -2.26 13.38 -12.51
CA LYS A 147 -3.53 13.05 -11.83
C LYS A 147 -3.31 12.48 -10.42
N ARG A 148 -2.32 11.59 -10.26
CA ARG A 148 -2.00 10.95 -8.98
C ARG A 148 -0.78 11.60 -8.39
N VAL A 149 -0.96 12.29 -7.28
CA VAL A 149 0.08 13.06 -6.60
C VAL A 149 0.38 12.45 -5.24
N LEU A 150 1.66 12.21 -4.99
CA LEU A 150 2.16 11.81 -3.68
C LEU A 150 2.91 12.98 -3.05
N VAL A 151 2.44 13.45 -1.90
CA VAL A 151 3.09 14.48 -1.10
C VAL A 151 3.87 13.81 0.02
N VAL A 152 5.15 14.15 0.15
CA VAL A 152 6.06 13.60 1.16
C VAL A 152 6.58 14.74 2.03
N ALA A 153 6.30 14.67 3.33
CA ALA A 153 6.75 15.64 4.32
C ALA A 153 7.57 14.95 5.43
N PRO A 154 8.50 15.63 6.10
CA PRO A 154 9.26 15.05 7.22
C PRO A 154 8.32 14.71 8.39
N THR A 155 7.41 15.63 8.70
CA THR A 155 6.31 15.44 9.66
C THR A 155 4.99 15.74 8.97
N VAL A 156 3.96 14.97 9.30
CA VAL A 156 2.64 15.14 8.69
C VAL A 156 1.73 15.86 9.67
N ASP A 157 1.56 17.16 9.44
CA ASP A 157 0.66 17.98 10.23
C ASP A 157 -0.82 17.68 9.94
N SER A 158 -1.66 17.76 10.97
CA SER A 158 -3.11 17.56 10.82
C SER A 158 -3.73 18.54 9.81
N ALA A 159 -3.19 19.75 9.67
CA ALA A 159 -3.63 20.74 8.69
C ALA A 159 -3.34 20.28 7.25
N LEU A 160 -2.16 19.71 7.00
CA LEU A 160 -1.79 19.17 5.69
C LEU A 160 -2.69 17.99 5.31
N VAL A 161 -2.89 17.03 6.23
CA VAL A 161 -3.76 15.86 5.99
C VAL A 161 -5.19 16.27 5.66
N LYS A 162 -5.79 17.13 6.49
CA LYS A 162 -7.16 17.63 6.27
C LYS A 162 -7.30 18.40 4.96
N SER A 163 -6.27 19.15 4.56
CA SER A 163 -6.26 19.89 3.31
C SER A 163 -6.17 18.99 2.08
N ALA A 164 -5.47 17.86 2.20
CA ALA A 164 -5.27 16.88 1.14
C ALA A 164 -6.44 15.91 0.99
N ALA A 165 -7.10 15.54 2.09
CA ALA A 165 -8.07 14.44 2.17
C ALA A 165 -9.23 14.53 1.17
N ASN A 166 -9.66 15.75 0.80
CA ASN A 166 -10.75 15.96 -0.14
C ASN A 166 -10.32 16.01 -1.62
N ILE A 167 -9.02 15.91 -1.90
CA ILE A 167 -8.52 15.91 -3.27
C ILE A 167 -8.39 14.45 -3.73
N PRO A 168 -9.18 14.01 -4.73
CA PRO A 168 -9.08 12.64 -5.22
C PRO A 168 -7.67 12.38 -5.78
N GLN A 169 -7.18 11.18 -5.55
CA GLN A 169 -5.87 10.71 -6.04
C GLN A 169 -4.66 11.48 -5.50
N LEU A 170 -4.81 12.23 -4.41
CA LEU A 170 -3.71 12.83 -3.68
C LEU A 170 -3.49 12.07 -2.37
N ALA A 171 -2.28 11.58 -2.17
CA ALA A 171 -1.87 10.90 -0.94
C ALA A 171 -0.80 11.72 -0.22
N VAL A 172 -0.81 11.69 1.11
CA VAL A 172 0.23 12.33 1.94
C VAL A 172 0.90 11.25 2.76
N LEU A 173 2.22 11.18 2.70
CA LEU A 173 3.04 10.25 3.47
C LEU A 173 4.13 10.99 4.23
N ARG A 174 4.54 10.39 5.34
CA ARG A 174 5.76 10.79 6.05
C ARG A 174 6.99 10.24 5.33
N ALA A 175 8.08 10.98 5.40
CA ALA A 175 9.36 10.59 4.80
C ALA A 175 9.94 9.28 5.36
N ASP A 176 9.62 8.94 6.61
CA ASP A 176 10.04 7.71 7.27
C ASP A 176 9.18 6.47 6.94
N SER A 177 7.99 6.68 6.39
CA SER A 177 7.00 5.62 6.11
C SER A 177 6.67 5.45 4.63
N LEU A 178 7.65 5.68 3.77
CA LEU A 178 7.50 5.48 2.33
C LEU A 178 7.24 3.99 2.01
N ASN A 179 6.37 3.76 1.04
CA ASN A 179 6.09 2.43 0.55
C ASN A 179 6.12 2.36 -0.99
N LEU A 180 6.44 1.17 -1.49
CA LEU A 180 6.64 0.95 -2.91
C LEU A 180 5.38 1.22 -3.75
N VAL A 181 4.23 0.73 -3.31
CA VAL A 181 2.99 0.80 -4.12
C VAL A 181 2.55 2.25 -4.32
N ASP A 182 2.61 3.08 -3.28
CA ASP A 182 2.20 4.48 -3.37
C ASP A 182 3.19 5.29 -4.21
N LEU A 183 4.52 5.01 -4.11
CA LEU A 183 5.54 5.62 -4.97
C LEU A 183 5.30 5.27 -6.45
N MET A 184 5.05 3.99 -6.76
CA MET A 184 4.86 3.54 -8.15
C MET A 184 3.55 4.02 -8.75
N ASN A 185 2.49 4.14 -7.95
CA ASN A 185 1.19 4.63 -8.40
C ASN A 185 1.17 6.15 -8.65
N ALA A 186 2.05 6.91 -8.02
CA ALA A 186 2.11 8.35 -8.20
C ALA A 186 2.64 8.71 -9.60
N ASP A 187 1.96 9.63 -10.26
CA ASP A 187 2.41 10.24 -11.52
C ASP A 187 3.44 11.36 -11.22
N THR A 188 3.26 12.08 -10.10
CA THR A 188 4.18 13.11 -9.62
C THR A 188 4.38 12.96 -8.11
N ILE A 189 5.62 13.05 -7.67
CA ILE A 189 5.99 13.01 -6.25
C ILE A 189 6.45 14.42 -5.85
N ILE A 190 5.80 15.03 -4.87
CA ILE A 190 6.15 16.35 -4.32
C ILE A 190 6.78 16.12 -2.95
N VAL A 191 8.06 16.43 -2.82
CA VAL A 191 8.83 16.20 -1.60
C VAL A 191 9.20 17.53 -0.97
N GLU A 192 8.99 17.68 0.32
CA GLU A 192 9.52 18.83 1.05
C GLU A 192 11.04 18.73 1.18
N LYS A 193 11.74 19.85 1.02
CA LYS A 193 13.21 19.87 1.08
C LYS A 193 13.76 19.25 2.37
N ALA A 194 13.14 19.53 3.51
CA ALA A 194 13.51 18.93 4.80
C ALA A 194 13.34 17.40 4.84
N ALA A 195 12.38 16.85 4.08
CA ALA A 195 12.14 15.40 4.02
C ALA A 195 13.28 14.62 3.34
N LEU A 196 14.07 15.26 2.48
CA LEU A 196 15.23 14.62 1.83
C LEU A 196 16.27 14.14 2.84
N ALA A 197 16.51 14.92 3.90
CA ALA A 197 17.42 14.53 4.98
C ALA A 197 16.89 13.30 5.74
N THR A 198 15.61 13.28 6.07
CA THR A 198 14.96 12.12 6.73
C THR A 198 15.01 10.87 5.84
N ILE A 199 14.77 11.02 4.52
CA ILE A 199 14.88 9.90 3.56
C ILE A 199 16.30 9.34 3.54
N GLN A 200 17.32 10.20 3.56
CA GLN A 200 18.71 9.75 3.61
C GLN A 200 19.04 9.04 4.92
N GLU A 201 18.55 9.51 6.04
CA GLU A 201 18.79 8.90 7.36
C GLU A 201 18.14 7.52 7.49
N VAL A 202 16.89 7.38 7.04
CA VAL A 202 16.11 6.14 7.21
C VAL A 202 16.47 5.07 6.18
N TYR A 203 16.72 5.48 4.93
CA TYR A 203 16.92 4.56 3.81
C TYR A 203 18.34 4.55 3.24
N GLY A 204 19.21 5.45 3.66
CA GLY A 204 20.61 5.61 3.23
C GLY A 204 21.64 4.74 3.94
#